data_8cc47ae3043357dd0d85a15c2ac2f95b
#
_entry.id   8cc47ae3043357dd0d85a15c2ac2f95b
#
_cell.length_a   1.000
_cell.length_b   1.000
_cell.length_c   1.000
_cell.angle_alpha   90.00
_cell.angle_beta   90.00
_cell.angle_gamma   90.00
#
_symmetry.space_group_name_H-M   'P 1'
#
loop_
_entity.id
_entity.type
_entity.pdbx_description
1 polymer ?
#
loop_
_entity_poly.entity_id
_entity_poly.type
_entity_poly.pdbx_seq_one_letter_code
_entity_poly.pdbx_strand_id
1 'polypeptide(L)'
;MKTIVRKSDNISLYLFADDKEVTLESDKTVIGPTDNPDLYIADCTSSNVDVHTSVSNKTDYWGWKYKHDGSSWSANTDFKGINNLSSDINDSVTTIPVKNSNPFTSSGTVQIGDEKITYTGVDGTNLTGCTRGAASTSAASHTSSDTVTQI
;
A
#
# COMPACT_ATOMS: atom_id res chain seq x y z
N MET A 1 -8.07 15.12 -4.83
CA MET A 1 -6.66 14.64 -4.62
C MET A 1 -5.87 14.76 -5.91
N LYS A 2 -4.53 14.73 -5.81
CA LYS A 2 -3.58 14.62 -6.93
C LYS A 2 -2.76 13.35 -6.76
N THR A 3 -2.50 12.62 -7.84
CA THR A 3 -1.60 11.46 -7.79
C THR A 3 -0.49 11.57 -8.81
N ILE A 4 0.72 11.19 -8.41
CA ILE A 4 1.84 11.01 -9.32
C ILE A 4 1.79 9.57 -9.82
N VAL A 5 1.71 9.38 -11.13
CA VAL A 5 1.65 8.07 -11.76
C VAL A 5 2.83 7.83 -12.67
N ARG A 6 3.32 6.60 -12.72
CA ARG A 6 4.38 6.18 -13.63
C ARG A 6 3.83 6.06 -15.05
N LYS A 7 4.45 6.72 -16.03
CA LYS A 7 3.99 6.75 -17.43
C LYS A 7 3.91 5.39 -18.10
N SER A 8 4.80 4.48 -17.72
CA SER A 8 4.92 3.18 -18.38
C SER A 8 3.72 2.24 -18.13
N ASP A 9 3.01 2.39 -17.01
CA ASP A 9 1.99 1.43 -16.57
C ASP A 9 0.88 2.02 -15.69
N ASN A 10 0.87 3.35 -15.53
CA ASN A 10 -0.09 4.11 -14.72
C ASN A 10 -0.11 3.73 -13.23
N ILE A 11 0.94 3.09 -12.71
CA ILE A 11 1.04 2.81 -11.28
C ILE A 11 1.13 4.13 -10.50
N SER A 12 0.24 4.30 -9.52
CA SER A 12 0.23 5.45 -8.61
C SER A 12 1.33 5.28 -7.56
N LEU A 13 2.25 6.23 -7.54
CA LEU A 13 3.40 6.23 -6.64
C LEU A 13 3.14 7.05 -5.38
N TYR A 14 2.44 8.18 -5.52
CA TYR A 14 2.14 9.12 -4.43
C TYR A 14 0.74 9.71 -4.58
N LEU A 15 0.11 10.03 -3.45
CA LEU A 15 -1.20 10.69 -3.39
C LEU A 15 -1.11 11.92 -2.48
N PHE A 16 -1.56 13.06 -2.98
CA PHE A 16 -1.53 14.34 -2.27
C PHE A 16 -2.92 14.99 -2.25
N ALA A 17 -3.14 15.87 -1.28
CA ALA A 17 -4.31 16.75 -1.26
C ALA A 17 -4.30 17.72 -2.46
N ASP A 18 -5.48 18.24 -2.83
CA ASP A 18 -5.60 19.13 -4.00
C ASP A 18 -4.85 20.45 -3.84
N ASP A 19 -4.72 20.95 -2.62
CA ASP A 19 -4.00 22.18 -2.29
C ASP A 19 -2.48 22.04 -2.30
N LYS A 20 -1.96 20.81 -2.33
CA LYS A 20 -0.51 20.58 -2.40
C LYS A 20 -0.01 20.89 -3.82
N GLU A 21 0.97 21.78 -3.95
CA GLU A 21 1.64 22.04 -5.20
C GLU A 21 2.55 20.87 -5.58
N VAL A 22 2.48 20.45 -6.85
CA VAL A 22 3.29 19.37 -7.43
C VAL A 22 3.82 19.84 -8.78
N THR A 23 5.13 20.04 -8.90
CA THR A 23 5.78 20.52 -10.13
C THR A 23 6.76 19.47 -10.64
N LEU A 24 6.55 18.99 -11.87
CA LEU A 24 7.46 18.06 -12.53
C LEU A 24 8.58 18.84 -13.21
N GLU A 25 9.82 18.55 -12.84
CA GLU A 25 11.02 19.08 -13.49
C GLU A 25 11.74 17.96 -14.26
N SER A 26 12.76 18.31 -15.00
CA SER A 26 13.52 17.36 -15.83
C SER A 26 14.37 16.37 -15.03
N ASP A 27 14.72 16.72 -13.81
CA ASP A 27 15.61 15.97 -12.92
C ASP A 27 14.97 15.53 -11.60
N LYS A 28 13.77 16.05 -11.28
CA LYS A 28 13.06 15.75 -10.03
C LYS A 28 11.60 16.19 -10.10
N THR A 29 10.83 15.85 -9.07
CA THR A 29 9.53 16.47 -8.76
C THR A 29 9.64 17.30 -7.50
N VAL A 30 9.10 18.50 -7.54
CA VAL A 30 9.03 19.44 -6.41
C VAL A 30 7.66 19.36 -5.78
N ILE A 31 7.61 19.14 -4.48
CA ILE A 31 6.37 19.17 -3.67
C ILE A 31 6.38 20.43 -2.82
N GLY A 32 5.29 21.19 -2.88
CA GLY A 32 5.18 22.52 -2.29
C GLY A 32 5.62 23.64 -3.24
N PRO A 33 5.64 24.89 -2.78
CA PRO A 33 6.06 26.04 -3.60
C PRO A 33 7.49 25.88 -4.13
N THR A 34 7.72 26.21 -5.40
CA THR A 34 9.03 26.00 -6.04
C THR A 34 10.14 26.88 -5.47
N ASP A 35 9.79 28.01 -4.87
CA ASP A 35 10.71 28.92 -4.19
C ASP A 35 10.98 28.54 -2.71
N ASN A 36 10.13 27.69 -2.13
CA ASN A 36 10.30 27.16 -0.77
C ASN A 36 9.69 25.73 -0.68
N PRO A 37 10.33 24.73 -1.29
CA PRO A 37 9.76 23.39 -1.37
C PRO A 37 9.67 22.69 -0.03
N ASP A 38 8.61 21.86 0.14
CA ASP A 38 8.48 20.95 1.28
C ASP A 38 9.47 19.78 1.14
N LEU A 39 9.56 19.21 -0.09
CA LEU A 39 10.47 18.12 -0.39
C LEU A 39 10.71 17.98 -1.91
N TYR A 40 11.75 17.22 -2.27
CA TYR A 40 12.03 16.78 -3.63
C TYR A 40 11.91 15.27 -3.77
N ILE A 41 11.40 14.80 -4.93
CA ILE A 41 11.36 13.38 -5.29
C ILE A 41 12.26 13.18 -6.51
N ALA A 42 13.48 12.69 -6.28
CA ALA A 42 14.52 12.62 -7.32
C ALA A 42 14.20 11.60 -8.42
N ASP A 43 13.51 10.49 -8.08
CA ASP A 43 13.22 9.43 -9.05
C ASP A 43 11.98 9.73 -9.92
N CYS A 44 11.25 10.81 -9.62
CA CYS A 44 10.07 11.24 -10.36
C CYS A 44 10.41 12.51 -11.16
N THR A 45 10.44 12.38 -12.47
CA THR A 45 10.79 13.47 -13.40
C THR A 45 9.70 13.64 -14.46
N SER A 46 9.69 14.77 -15.16
CA SER A 46 8.75 15.01 -16.25
C SER A 46 8.82 13.99 -17.39
N SER A 47 9.92 13.23 -17.47
CA SER A 47 10.09 12.17 -18.49
C SER A 47 9.43 10.84 -18.10
N ASN A 48 9.32 10.50 -16.81
CA ASN A 48 8.90 9.18 -16.35
C ASN A 48 7.58 9.14 -15.56
N VAL A 49 7.07 10.29 -15.13
CA VAL A 49 5.77 10.38 -14.42
C VAL A 49 4.86 11.45 -14.99
N ASP A 50 3.57 11.31 -14.71
CA ASP A 50 2.53 12.32 -14.91
C ASP A 50 1.86 12.65 -13.56
N VAL A 51 1.24 13.83 -13.48
CA VAL A 51 0.37 14.22 -12.36
C VAL A 51 -1.07 14.21 -12.84
N HIS A 52 -1.90 13.33 -12.25
CA HIS A 52 -3.34 13.37 -12.43
C HIS A 52 -3.95 14.20 -11.30
N THR A 53 -4.81 15.16 -11.66
CA THR A 53 -5.49 16.06 -10.72
C THR A 53 -6.96 15.70 -10.58
N SER A 54 -7.60 16.22 -9.53
CA SER A 54 -9.05 15.98 -9.28
C SER A 54 -9.38 14.48 -9.15
N VAL A 55 -8.42 13.67 -8.72
CA VAL A 55 -8.67 12.23 -8.52
C VAL A 55 -9.50 12.02 -7.25
N SER A 56 -10.34 10.99 -7.23
CA SER A 56 -11.14 10.63 -6.06
C SER A 56 -10.23 10.17 -4.91
N ASN A 57 -10.67 10.43 -3.69
CA ASN A 57 -9.94 9.97 -2.50
C ASN A 57 -9.92 8.43 -2.43
N LYS A 58 -8.79 7.89 -1.96
CA LYS A 58 -8.59 6.46 -1.77
C LYS A 58 -8.19 6.23 -0.31
N THR A 59 -9.14 5.88 0.54
CA THR A 59 -8.95 5.77 2.00
C THR A 59 -7.96 4.66 2.41
N ASP A 60 -7.86 3.60 1.60
CA ASP A 60 -6.91 2.50 1.76
C ASP A 60 -5.69 2.63 0.84
N TYR A 61 -5.36 3.89 0.46
CA TYR A 61 -4.23 4.15 -0.43
C TYR A 61 -2.92 3.65 0.18
N TRP A 62 -2.15 3.00 -0.67
CA TRP A 62 -0.76 2.66 -0.44
C TRP A 62 -0.01 2.81 -1.76
N GLY A 63 1.15 3.44 -1.76
CA GLY A 63 1.94 3.60 -2.98
C GLY A 63 2.16 2.26 -3.68
N TRP A 64 2.06 2.24 -5.00
CA TRP A 64 2.19 1.07 -5.87
C TRP A 64 1.01 0.09 -5.87
N LYS A 65 0.10 0.16 -4.88
CA LYS A 65 -1.07 -0.73 -4.76
C LYS A 65 -2.11 -0.51 -5.86
N TYR A 66 -2.19 0.69 -6.37
CA TYR A 66 -3.21 1.09 -7.35
C TYR A 66 -2.60 1.69 -8.61
N LYS A 67 -3.39 1.66 -9.68
CA LYS A 67 -3.16 2.38 -10.94
C LYS A 67 -4.23 3.46 -11.09
N HIS A 68 -3.90 4.55 -11.79
CA HIS A 68 -4.85 5.59 -12.16
C HIS A 68 -4.63 6.01 -13.60
N ASP A 69 -5.65 5.90 -14.46
CA ASP A 69 -5.56 6.16 -15.90
C ASP A 69 -5.88 7.61 -16.31
N GLY A 70 -6.04 8.50 -15.33
CA GLY A 70 -6.49 9.88 -15.52
C GLY A 70 -7.98 10.07 -15.20
N SER A 71 -8.77 9.00 -15.17
CA SER A 71 -10.22 9.04 -14.92
C SER A 71 -10.63 8.19 -13.71
N SER A 72 -10.03 7.02 -13.54
CA SER A 72 -10.45 6.03 -12.54
C SER A 72 -9.28 5.27 -11.91
N TRP A 73 -9.54 4.77 -10.69
CA TRP A 73 -8.66 3.87 -9.98
C TRP A 73 -8.89 2.42 -10.39
N SER A 74 -7.82 1.66 -10.50
CA SER A 74 -7.85 0.21 -10.62
C SER A 74 -6.78 -0.44 -9.73
N ALA A 75 -6.94 -1.72 -9.42
CA ALA A 75 -5.95 -2.44 -8.63
C ALA A 75 -4.68 -2.73 -9.46
N ASN A 76 -3.51 -2.61 -8.83
CA ASN A 76 -2.28 -3.18 -9.37
C ASN A 76 -2.20 -4.64 -8.90
N THR A 77 -2.55 -5.58 -9.77
CA THR A 77 -2.65 -7.02 -9.44
C THR A 77 -1.29 -7.66 -9.13
N ASP A 78 -0.19 -7.03 -9.56
CA ASP A 78 1.17 -7.51 -9.28
C ASP A 78 1.68 -7.07 -7.91
N PHE A 79 1.00 -6.09 -7.28
CA PHE A 79 1.37 -5.61 -5.97
C PHE A 79 1.03 -6.64 -4.89
N LYS A 80 1.97 -6.90 -4.00
CA LYS A 80 1.80 -7.75 -2.82
C LYS A 80 2.13 -6.94 -1.57
N GLY A 81 1.16 -6.86 -0.68
CA GLY A 81 1.30 -6.13 0.58
C GLY A 81 2.31 -6.77 1.52
N ILE A 82 3.10 -5.94 2.17
CA ILE A 82 4.02 -6.33 3.24
C ILE A 82 3.85 -5.36 4.39
N ASN A 83 3.72 -5.88 5.60
CA ASN A 83 3.75 -5.11 6.84
C ASN A 83 4.24 -6.00 7.99
N ASN A 84 4.23 -5.52 9.21
CA ASN A 84 4.65 -6.26 10.39
C ASN A 84 3.50 -6.42 11.38
N LEU A 85 3.56 -7.48 12.20
CA LEU A 85 2.69 -7.60 13.36
C LEU A 85 2.91 -6.41 14.30
N SER A 86 1.82 -5.89 14.86
CA SER A 86 1.86 -4.84 15.88
C SER A 86 1.94 -5.37 17.31
N SER A 87 1.60 -6.65 17.51
CA SER A 87 1.69 -7.35 18.80
C SER A 87 1.88 -8.85 18.59
N ASP A 88 2.26 -9.56 19.66
CA ASP A 88 2.33 -11.02 19.66
C ASP A 88 0.96 -11.63 19.43
N ILE A 89 0.94 -12.78 18.76
CA ILE A 89 -0.26 -13.58 18.53
C ILE A 89 0.01 -15.04 18.90
N ASN A 90 -1.02 -15.71 19.44
CA ASN A 90 -0.99 -17.16 19.61
C ASN A 90 -1.47 -17.87 18.33
N ASP A 91 -1.51 -19.18 18.36
CA ASP A 91 -1.89 -20.06 17.25
C ASP A 91 -3.43 -20.12 16.95
N SER A 92 -4.25 -19.45 17.77
CA SER A 92 -5.72 -19.59 17.70
C SER A 92 -6.47 -18.28 17.37
N VAL A 93 -5.80 -17.12 17.39
CA VAL A 93 -6.47 -15.83 17.06
C VAL A 93 -6.93 -15.81 15.61
N THR A 94 -8.10 -15.23 15.38
CA THR A 94 -8.71 -15.05 14.06
C THR A 94 -8.71 -13.61 13.58
N THR A 95 -8.06 -12.72 14.32
CA THR A 95 -7.78 -11.33 13.94
C THR A 95 -6.30 -11.12 14.11
N ILE A 96 -5.62 -10.76 13.03
CA ILE A 96 -4.17 -10.59 12.99
C ILE A 96 -3.85 -9.10 13.06
N PRO A 97 -3.28 -8.60 14.17
CA PRO A 97 -2.94 -7.19 14.32
C PRO A 97 -1.69 -6.87 13.51
N VAL A 98 -1.79 -5.87 12.64
CA VAL A 98 -0.69 -5.35 11.83
C VAL A 98 -0.50 -3.86 12.09
N LYS A 99 0.69 -3.32 11.85
CA LYS A 99 0.96 -1.90 12.03
C LYS A 99 0.11 -1.03 11.10
N ASN A 100 -0.20 -1.52 9.91
CA ASN A 100 -1.11 -0.89 8.96
C ASN A 100 -1.62 -1.95 7.98
N SER A 101 -2.93 -2.05 7.78
CA SER A 101 -3.52 -3.02 6.86
C SER A 101 -3.76 -2.46 5.43
N ASN A 102 -3.53 -1.17 5.18
CA ASN A 102 -3.69 -0.57 3.85
C ASN A 102 -2.86 -1.22 2.74
N PRO A 103 -1.63 -1.76 2.98
CA PRO A 103 -0.92 -2.50 1.94
C PRO A 103 -1.66 -3.72 1.42
N PHE A 104 -2.50 -4.35 2.24
CA PHE A 104 -3.16 -5.61 1.88
C PHE A 104 -4.43 -5.36 1.05
N THR A 105 -4.82 -6.34 0.24
CA THR A 105 -6.13 -6.36 -0.44
C THR A 105 -7.24 -6.61 0.57
N SER A 106 -8.50 -6.41 0.18
CA SER A 106 -9.65 -6.60 1.09
C SER A 106 -9.82 -8.04 1.58
N SER A 107 -9.25 -9.00 0.88
CA SER A 107 -9.19 -10.42 1.27
C SER A 107 -8.01 -11.08 0.57
N GLY A 108 -7.54 -12.21 1.08
CA GLY A 108 -6.42 -12.92 0.48
C GLY A 108 -5.75 -13.92 1.41
N THR A 109 -4.48 -14.18 1.13
CA THR A 109 -3.62 -15.04 1.96
C THR A 109 -2.34 -14.29 2.28
N VAL A 110 -1.93 -14.37 3.52
CA VAL A 110 -0.62 -13.88 3.99
C VAL A 110 0.21 -15.04 4.53
N GLN A 111 1.52 -14.82 4.56
CA GLN A 111 2.49 -15.71 5.18
C GLN A 111 3.21 -15.00 6.31
N ILE A 112 3.35 -15.67 7.47
CA ILE A 112 4.15 -15.25 8.60
C ILE A 112 5.04 -16.45 8.97
N GLY A 113 6.35 -16.31 8.82
CA GLY A 113 7.26 -17.45 8.92
C GLY A 113 6.86 -18.56 7.93
N ASP A 114 6.60 -19.76 8.43
CA ASP A 114 6.15 -20.91 7.63
C ASP A 114 4.63 -21.06 7.58
N GLU A 115 3.89 -20.27 8.34
CA GLU A 115 2.43 -20.33 8.39
C GLU A 115 1.79 -19.49 7.29
N LYS A 116 0.79 -20.06 6.62
CA LYS A 116 -0.13 -19.34 5.72
C LYS A 116 -1.45 -19.12 6.42
N ILE A 117 -1.99 -17.91 6.30
CA ILE A 117 -3.23 -17.47 6.94
C ILE A 117 -4.11 -16.81 5.86
N THR A 118 -5.32 -17.32 5.65
CA THR A 118 -6.30 -16.62 4.81
C THR A 118 -7.04 -15.60 5.65
N TYR A 119 -7.45 -14.48 5.03
CA TYR A 119 -8.25 -13.44 5.66
C TYR A 119 -9.36 -12.96 4.72
N THR A 120 -10.47 -12.48 5.27
CA THR A 120 -11.65 -12.05 4.52
C THR A 120 -11.95 -10.56 4.66
N GLY A 121 -11.18 -9.82 5.47
CA GLY A 121 -11.35 -8.38 5.66
C GLY A 121 -10.10 -7.69 6.20
N VAL A 122 -10.11 -6.37 6.10
CA VAL A 122 -9.13 -5.45 6.70
C VAL A 122 -9.85 -4.28 7.35
N ASP A 123 -9.32 -3.72 8.45
CA ASP A 123 -9.97 -2.61 9.18
C ASP A 123 -9.06 -1.40 9.45
N GLY A 124 -7.91 -1.33 8.81
CA GLY A 124 -6.89 -0.28 9.00
C GLY A 124 -5.71 -0.74 9.86
N THR A 125 -5.94 -1.59 10.85
CA THR A 125 -4.93 -2.09 11.80
C THR A 125 -4.94 -3.61 11.95
N ASN A 126 -5.87 -4.31 11.34
CA ASN A 126 -5.96 -5.75 11.42
C ASN A 126 -6.31 -6.38 10.07
N LEU A 127 -5.91 -7.66 9.91
CA LEU A 127 -6.53 -8.60 8.99
C LEU A 127 -7.59 -9.36 9.78
N THR A 128 -8.82 -9.43 9.27
CA THR A 128 -9.98 -9.98 9.97
C THR A 128 -10.56 -11.21 9.27
N GLY A 129 -11.33 -12.03 10.01
CA GLY A 129 -11.89 -13.27 9.48
C GLY A 129 -10.80 -14.26 9.05
N CYS A 130 -9.75 -14.38 9.87
CA CYS A 130 -8.59 -15.19 9.53
C CYS A 130 -8.82 -16.66 9.79
N THR A 131 -8.36 -17.51 8.84
CA THR A 131 -8.21 -18.97 9.02
C THR A 131 -6.73 -19.29 9.12
N ARG A 132 -6.33 -19.83 10.27
CA ARG A 132 -4.96 -20.18 10.61
C ARG A 132 -4.54 -21.50 9.97
N GLY A 133 -3.24 -21.68 9.73
CA GLY A 133 -2.68 -22.94 9.20
C GLY A 133 -3.23 -23.29 7.80
N ALA A 134 -3.51 -22.31 6.96
CA ALA A 134 -4.07 -22.52 5.63
C ALA A 134 -3.06 -23.21 4.67
N ALA A 135 -3.58 -23.79 3.59
CA ALA A 135 -2.78 -24.41 2.53
C ALA A 135 -1.77 -25.46 3.05
N SER A 136 -2.24 -26.32 3.97
CA SER A 136 -1.47 -27.41 4.57
C SER A 136 -0.28 -26.96 5.40
N THR A 137 -0.30 -25.73 5.93
CA THR A 137 0.62 -25.27 6.97
C THR A 137 0.05 -25.49 8.36
N SER A 138 0.83 -25.30 9.40
CA SER A 138 0.37 -25.39 10.79
C SER A 138 0.25 -24.02 11.41
N ALA A 139 -0.80 -23.80 12.19
CA ALA A 139 -0.94 -22.59 13.01
C ALA A 139 0.17 -22.53 14.07
N ALA A 140 0.78 -21.37 14.25
CA ALA A 140 1.88 -21.14 15.17
C ALA A 140 1.73 -19.79 15.91
N SER A 141 2.39 -19.64 17.04
CA SER A 141 2.53 -18.33 17.68
C SER A 141 3.57 -17.50 16.92
N HIS A 142 3.31 -16.21 16.81
CA HIS A 142 4.22 -15.25 16.17
C HIS A 142 4.44 -14.05 17.09
N THR A 143 5.60 -13.41 16.95
CA THR A 143 5.99 -12.28 17.80
C THR A 143 5.74 -10.94 17.12
N SER A 144 5.58 -9.90 17.93
CA SER A 144 5.53 -8.52 17.45
C SER A 144 6.72 -8.23 16.53
N SER A 145 6.45 -7.51 15.45
CA SER A 145 7.41 -7.19 14.39
C SER A 145 7.75 -8.33 13.40
N ASP A 146 7.21 -9.53 13.57
CA ASP A 146 7.30 -10.54 12.52
C ASP A 146 6.66 -10.02 11.22
N THR A 147 7.30 -10.33 10.10
CA THR A 147 6.85 -9.85 8.78
C THR A 147 5.63 -10.62 8.32
N VAL A 148 4.61 -9.87 7.89
CA VAL A 148 3.38 -10.36 7.27
C VAL A 148 3.44 -10.05 5.79
N THR A 149 3.52 -11.06 4.95
CA THR A 149 3.66 -10.90 3.49
C THR A 149 2.44 -11.47 2.77
N GLN A 150 1.79 -10.69 1.93
CA GLN A 150 0.71 -11.19 1.05
C GLN A 150 1.29 -12.06 -0.06
N ILE A 151 0.66 -13.19 -0.32
CA ILE A 151 1.10 -14.16 -1.32
C ILE A 151 0.04 -14.41 -2.41
#